data_8b3ef3918df0ed76e97b5b3bbbc70e94
#
_entry.id   8b3ef3918df0ed76e97b5b3bbbc70e94
#
_cell.length_a   1.000
_cell.length_b   1.000
_cell.length_c   1.000
_cell.angle_alpha   90.00
_cell.angle_beta   90.00
_cell.angle_gamma   90.00
#
_symmetry.space_group_name_H-M   'P 1'
#
loop_
_entity.id
_entity.type
_entity.pdbx_description
1 polymer ?
#
loop_
_entity_poly.entity_id
_entity_poly.type
_entity_poly.pdbx_seq_one_letter_code
_entity_poly.pdbx_strand_id
1 'polypeptide(L)'
;MARKNVLELFSSKPEGSQLSDFDLFWECYPRKKSKLDAMRAWQQTERLRPPIEELIAAVENLNKAHDWQRDPGGRYLLYPASWLRAGAWDDED
;
A
#
# COMPACT_ATOMS: atom_id res chain seq x y z
N MET A 1 21.69 7.11 -2.50
CA MET A 1 21.35 6.67 -1.21
C MET A 1 20.16 5.73 -1.25
N ALA A 2 20.29 4.69 -0.61
CA ALA A 2 19.27 3.69 -0.65
C ALA A 2 18.19 4.05 0.33
N ARG A 3 16.99 3.94 -0.13
CA ARG A 3 15.89 4.08 0.75
C ARG A 3 15.53 2.72 1.30
N LYS A 4 15.12 2.70 2.54
CA LYS A 4 14.71 1.48 3.16
C LYS A 4 13.50 0.92 2.44
N ASN A 5 13.53 -0.31 2.06
CA ASN A 5 12.36 -0.88 1.42
C ASN A 5 11.50 -1.57 2.46
N VAL A 6 10.35 -2.03 2.04
CA VAL A 6 9.39 -2.60 2.98
C VAL A 6 9.89 -3.90 3.59
N LEU A 7 10.65 -4.65 2.84
CA LEU A 7 11.20 -5.89 3.38
C LEU A 7 12.13 -5.64 4.54
N GLU A 8 12.85 -4.54 4.50
CA GLU A 8 13.69 -4.17 5.63
C GLU A 8 12.88 -3.86 6.86
N LEU A 9 11.71 -3.26 6.67
CA LEU A 9 10.85 -3.01 7.80
C LEU A 9 10.41 -4.30 8.46
N PHE A 10 10.12 -5.32 7.67
CA PHE A 10 9.74 -6.59 8.23
C PHE A 10 10.89 -7.23 9.00
N SER A 11 12.09 -7.18 8.44
CA SER A 11 13.19 -7.86 9.07
C SER A 11 13.70 -7.14 10.29
N SER A 12 13.57 -5.85 10.34
CA SER A 12 14.15 -5.08 11.42
C SER A 12 13.13 -4.61 12.43
N LYS A 13 11.93 -5.15 12.39
CA LYS A 13 10.90 -4.75 13.30
C LYS A 13 11.31 -5.03 14.74
N PRO A 14 11.44 -4.03 15.58
CA PRO A 14 11.84 -4.26 16.95
C PRO A 14 10.70 -4.85 17.75
N GLU A 15 11.07 -5.51 18.80
CA GLU A 15 10.10 -6.05 19.71
C GLU A 15 9.29 -4.96 20.34
N GLY A 16 8.00 -5.15 20.43
CA GLY A 16 7.14 -4.18 21.05
C GLY A 16 6.76 -3.03 20.16
N SER A 17 7.42 -2.90 19.04
CA SER A 17 7.11 -1.84 18.10
C SER A 17 6.47 -2.48 16.88
N GLN A 18 5.19 -2.72 16.95
CA GLN A 18 4.56 -3.53 15.94
C GLN A 18 3.69 -2.71 15.03
N LEU A 19 4.05 -2.69 13.77
CA LEU A 19 3.17 -2.15 12.76
C LEU A 19 2.27 -3.28 12.30
N SER A 20 0.98 -3.02 12.30
CA SER A 20 0.04 -3.98 11.74
C SER A 20 0.23 -4.02 10.22
N ASP A 21 -0.34 -5.05 9.61
CA ASP A 21 -0.29 -5.14 8.16
C ASP A 21 -0.94 -3.93 7.51
N PHE A 22 -2.02 -3.43 8.09
CA PHE A 22 -2.63 -2.22 7.57
C PHE A 22 -1.69 -1.04 7.65
N ASP A 23 -0.98 -0.91 8.76
CA ASP A 23 -0.05 0.21 8.90
C ASP A 23 1.04 0.14 7.85
N LEU A 24 1.55 -1.05 7.56
CA LEU A 24 2.55 -1.21 6.53
C LEU A 24 1.99 -0.80 5.16
N PHE A 25 0.79 -1.25 4.86
CA PHE A 25 0.14 -0.87 3.61
C PHE A 25 -0.03 0.65 3.53
N TRP A 26 -0.55 1.24 4.60
CA TRP A 26 -0.82 2.67 4.61
C TRP A 26 0.44 3.48 4.41
N GLU A 27 1.52 3.07 5.07
CA GLU A 27 2.77 3.81 4.98
C GLU A 27 3.36 3.80 3.59
N CYS A 28 3.19 2.71 2.86
CA CYS A 28 3.79 2.63 1.53
C CYS A 28 2.86 3.12 0.42
N TYR A 29 1.57 3.26 0.69
CA TYR A 29 0.65 3.66 -0.35
C TYR A 29 0.90 5.13 -0.73
N PRO A 30 1.07 5.43 -2.02
CA PRO A 30 1.52 6.77 -2.42
C PRO A 30 0.49 7.87 -2.28
N ARG A 31 -0.80 7.55 -2.21
CA ARG A 31 -1.83 8.57 -2.02
C ARG A 31 -2.57 8.28 -0.72
N LYS A 32 -2.19 8.97 0.34
CA LYS A 32 -2.72 8.69 1.68
C LYS A 32 -3.92 9.59 1.95
N LYS A 33 -5.10 9.10 1.60
CA LYS A 33 -6.35 9.85 1.76
C LYS A 33 -7.40 8.99 2.41
N SER A 34 -8.22 9.59 3.25
CA SER A 34 -9.39 8.96 3.84
C SER A 34 -9.03 7.70 4.60
N LYS A 35 -8.22 7.85 5.64
CA LYS A 35 -7.69 6.71 6.37
C LYS A 35 -8.80 5.84 6.96
N LEU A 36 -9.85 6.43 7.49
CA LEU A 36 -10.93 5.64 8.08
C LEU A 36 -11.60 4.76 7.05
N ASP A 37 -11.82 5.30 5.86
CA ASP A 37 -12.43 4.49 4.81
C ASP A 37 -11.47 3.39 4.37
N ALA A 38 -10.18 3.70 4.35
CA ALA A 38 -9.18 2.68 4.03
C ALA A 38 -9.19 1.55 5.06
N MET A 39 -9.37 1.89 6.33
CA MET A 39 -9.47 0.86 7.36
C MET A 39 -10.70 -0.01 7.19
N ARG A 40 -11.81 0.60 6.79
CA ARG A 40 -13.02 -0.16 6.50
C ARG A 40 -12.81 -1.10 5.31
N ALA A 41 -12.21 -0.57 4.27
CA ALA A 41 -11.92 -1.38 3.08
C ALA A 41 -10.96 -2.51 3.43
N TRP A 42 -10.01 -2.23 4.33
CA TRP A 42 -9.07 -3.25 4.77
C TRP A 42 -9.81 -4.42 5.40
N GLN A 43 -10.76 -4.12 6.27
CA GLN A 43 -11.54 -5.17 6.91
C GLN A 43 -12.41 -5.91 5.91
N GLN A 44 -13.01 -5.17 4.99
CA GLN A 44 -13.92 -5.77 4.00
C GLN A 44 -13.20 -6.71 3.06
N THR A 45 -11.91 -6.50 2.83
CA THR A 45 -11.16 -7.28 1.86
C THR A 45 -10.24 -8.30 2.52
N GLU A 46 -10.41 -8.53 3.79
CA GLU A 46 -9.47 -9.36 4.55
C GLU A 46 -9.25 -10.72 3.92
N ARG A 47 -10.32 -11.36 3.47
CA ARG A 47 -10.21 -12.70 2.91
C ARG A 47 -9.73 -12.73 1.48
N LEU A 48 -9.74 -11.58 0.83
CA LEU A 48 -9.39 -11.50 -0.58
C LEU A 48 -7.95 -11.09 -0.80
N ARG A 49 -7.35 -10.48 0.21
CA ARG A 49 -6.02 -9.90 0.05
C ARG A 49 -4.94 -10.97 0.02
N PRO A 50 -3.92 -10.77 -0.80
CA PRO A 50 -2.77 -11.67 -0.78
C PRO A 50 -1.95 -11.47 0.49
N PRO A 51 -0.94 -12.30 0.73
CA PRO A 51 -0.04 -12.05 1.84
C PRO A 51 0.55 -10.66 1.78
N ILE A 52 0.89 -10.12 2.95
CA ILE A 52 1.29 -8.72 3.02
C ILE A 52 2.47 -8.40 2.12
N GLU A 53 3.41 -9.33 1.95
CA GLU A 53 4.57 -9.08 1.09
C GLU A 53 4.14 -8.85 -0.35
N GLU A 54 3.18 -9.62 -0.81
CA GLU A 54 2.69 -9.48 -2.18
C GLU A 54 1.89 -8.20 -2.34
N LEU A 55 1.11 -7.87 -1.32
CA LEU A 55 0.33 -6.63 -1.35
C LEU A 55 1.26 -5.42 -1.43
N ILE A 56 2.31 -5.43 -0.62
CA ILE A 56 3.25 -4.32 -0.62
C ILE A 56 3.97 -4.23 -1.97
N ALA A 57 4.33 -5.38 -2.54
CA ALA A 57 4.97 -5.37 -3.86
C ALA A 57 4.05 -4.75 -4.90
N ALA A 58 2.75 -5.05 -4.82
CA ALA A 58 1.80 -4.45 -5.75
C ALA A 58 1.72 -2.93 -5.59
N VAL A 59 1.76 -2.45 -4.36
CA VAL A 59 1.76 -1.02 -4.11
C VAL A 59 3.03 -0.38 -4.65
N GLU A 60 4.16 -1.04 -4.46
CA GLU A 60 5.41 -0.51 -4.97
C GLU A 60 5.40 -0.44 -6.49
N ASN A 61 4.82 -1.44 -7.14
CA ASN A 61 4.69 -1.41 -8.59
C ASN A 61 3.79 -0.27 -9.04
N LEU A 62 2.72 -0.04 -8.32
CA LEU A 62 1.84 1.09 -8.60
C LEU A 62 2.62 2.40 -8.53
N ASN A 63 3.42 2.55 -7.51
CA ASN A 63 4.20 3.75 -7.31
C ASN A 63 5.21 3.94 -8.43
N LYS A 64 5.85 2.86 -8.85
CA LYS A 64 6.83 2.93 -9.93
C LYS A 64 6.20 3.22 -11.27
N ALA A 65 5.02 2.69 -11.51
CA ALA A 65 4.36 2.86 -12.79
C ALA A 65 3.75 4.24 -12.97
N HIS A 66 3.52 4.93 -11.87
CA HIS A 66 2.88 6.23 -11.91
C HIS A 66 3.83 7.29 -12.49
N ASP A 67 3.31 8.15 -13.34
CA ASP A 67 4.10 9.22 -13.94
C ASP A 67 4.09 10.42 -13.01
N TRP A 68 5.07 10.49 -12.13
CA TRP A 68 5.14 11.55 -11.14
C TRP A 68 5.49 12.91 -11.73
N GLN A 69 6.04 12.93 -12.93
CA GLN A 69 6.30 14.20 -13.58
C GLN A 69 5.03 14.83 -14.11
N ARG A 70 4.14 14.01 -14.64
CA ARG A 70 2.89 14.48 -15.16
C ARG A 70 1.87 14.75 -14.05
N ASP A 71 1.93 13.95 -13.00
CA ASP A 71 0.98 14.05 -11.89
C ASP A 71 1.75 14.02 -10.57
N PRO A 72 2.47 15.10 -10.25
CA PRO A 72 3.32 15.09 -9.06
C PRO A 72 2.55 14.94 -7.75
N GLY A 73 1.27 15.29 -7.74
CA GLY A 73 0.46 15.12 -6.54
C GLY A 73 -0.21 13.78 -6.42
N GLY A 74 -0.05 12.92 -7.41
CA GLY A 74 -0.69 11.60 -7.37
C GLY A 74 -2.20 11.65 -7.44
N ARG A 75 -2.74 12.67 -8.10
CA ARG A 75 -4.18 12.89 -8.11
C ARG A 75 -4.93 11.87 -8.93
N TYR A 76 -4.24 11.22 -9.87
CA TYR A 76 -4.89 10.19 -10.69
C TYR A 76 -4.80 8.81 -10.07
N LEU A 77 -4.12 8.69 -8.93
CA LEU A 77 -4.10 7.42 -8.21
C LEU A 77 -5.40 7.25 -7.45
N LEU A 78 -5.85 6.02 -7.33
CA LEU A 78 -7.02 5.74 -6.53
C LEU A 78 -6.75 6.03 -5.06
N TYR A 79 -7.80 6.38 -4.33
CA TYR A 79 -7.70 6.38 -2.88
C TYR A 79 -7.40 4.96 -2.41
N PRO A 80 -6.71 4.82 -1.27
CA PRO A 80 -6.38 3.47 -0.78
C PRO A 80 -7.60 2.57 -0.63
N ALA A 81 -8.72 3.11 -0.15
CA ALA A 81 -9.92 2.30 -0.01
C ALA A 81 -10.42 1.79 -1.34
N SER A 82 -10.42 2.64 -2.34
CA SER A 82 -10.87 2.24 -3.67
C SER A 82 -9.96 1.18 -4.27
N TRP A 83 -8.67 1.35 -4.08
CA TRP A 83 -7.68 0.40 -4.56
C TRP A 83 -7.90 -0.98 -3.94
N LEU A 84 -8.16 -1.00 -2.64
CA LEU A 84 -8.41 -2.24 -1.93
C LEU A 84 -9.70 -2.90 -2.40
N ARG A 85 -10.78 -2.12 -2.48
CA ARG A 85 -12.08 -2.68 -2.85
C ARG A 85 -12.10 -3.18 -4.29
N ALA A 86 -11.32 -2.56 -5.13
CA ALA A 86 -11.23 -2.99 -6.53
C ALA A 86 -10.38 -4.25 -6.71
N GLY A 87 -9.65 -4.67 -5.67
CA GLY A 87 -8.75 -5.79 -5.82
C GLY A 87 -7.61 -5.48 -6.74
N ALA A 88 -7.17 -4.24 -6.74
CA ALA A 88 -6.22 -3.76 -7.74
C ALA A 88 -4.82 -4.33 -7.58
N TRP A 89 -4.56 -5.00 -6.47
CA TRP A 89 -3.27 -5.68 -6.29
C TRP A 89 -3.06 -6.76 -7.34
N ASP A 90 -4.14 -7.21 -7.96
CA ASP A 90 -4.11 -8.28 -8.93
C ASP A 90 -4.07 -7.77 -10.36
N ASP A 91 -4.08 -6.46 -10.52
CA ASP A 91 -4.09 -5.86 -11.85
C ASP A 91 -2.73 -6.03 -12.49
N GLU A 92 -2.76 -6.42 -13.75
CA GLU A 92 -1.55 -6.52 -14.54
C GLU A 92 -1.68 -5.62 -15.73
N ASP A 93 -0.61 -4.98 -16.06
CA ASP A 93 -0.66 -4.09 -17.22
C ASP A 93 -0.16 -4.70 -18.48
#